data_e8647657c1bd98e2c363d896f3035594
#
_entry.id   e8647657c1bd98e2c363d896f3035594
#
_cell.length_a   1.000
_cell.length_b   1.000
_cell.length_c   1.000
_cell.angle_alpha   90.00
_cell.angle_beta   90.00
_cell.angle_gamma   90.00
#
_symmetry.space_group_name_H-M   'P 1'
#
loop_
_entity.id
_entity.type
_entity.pdbx_description
1 polymer ?
#
loop_
_entity_poly.entity_id
_entity_poly.type
_entity_poly.pdbx_seq_one_letter_code
_entity_poly.pdbx_strand_id
1 'polypeptide(L)'
;MPMQYNFYATLLDAYQSYLDSDKIWENYWGWSENPPHTPEEFRQLQFQSLIDKINRVPFDSEAADRGTAFNELIDCINDSKDSDKITYDLAYNLDNTPAAYIVGYNNRTFTFPYWICLELVGYFTDAVAQQYVEAKLPTKYGIVKLYGYIDELMPDSVHDIKTTGSYSVGKFKGNWQHLVYPYCLKRDGCNISRFEYNIVEFSGKNSCNIYTELYNYDDERDTTRLKEFCEDFICFLNDNKDLITDKKIFNNHE
;
A
#
# COMPACT_ATOMS: atom_id res chain seq x y z
N MET A 1 21.17 -6.24 20.24
CA MET A 1 19.88 -6.23 20.94
C MET A 1 18.95 -7.20 20.22
N PRO A 2 18.10 -7.95 20.91
CA PRO A 2 17.12 -8.80 20.22
C PRO A 2 16.18 -7.93 19.40
N MET A 3 15.72 -8.45 18.26
CA MET A 3 14.70 -7.84 17.44
C MET A 3 13.37 -7.91 18.19
N GLN A 4 12.68 -6.79 18.33
CA GLN A 4 11.49 -6.69 19.19
C GLN A 4 10.20 -6.42 18.42
N TYR A 5 10.29 -5.87 17.19
CA TYR A 5 9.12 -5.43 16.45
C TYR A 5 9.22 -5.77 14.97
N ASN A 6 8.07 -6.12 14.36
CA ASN A 6 7.93 -6.39 12.93
C ASN A 6 6.94 -5.40 12.32
N PHE A 7 7.42 -4.47 11.50
CA PHE A 7 6.58 -3.45 10.87
C PHE A 7 6.64 -3.56 9.34
N TYR A 8 5.52 -3.41 8.70
CA TYR A 8 5.41 -3.32 7.25
C TYR A 8 4.78 -1.98 6.84
N ALA A 9 5.07 -1.52 5.64
CA ALA A 9 4.75 -0.16 5.21
C ALA A 9 3.27 0.20 5.39
N THR A 10 2.35 -0.66 4.97
CA THR A 10 0.91 -0.36 5.10
C THR A 10 0.37 -0.43 6.54
N LEU A 11 1.13 -0.99 7.49
CA LEU A 11 0.82 -0.87 8.91
C LEU A 11 1.20 0.53 9.42
N LEU A 12 2.35 1.04 8.97
CA LEU A 12 2.76 2.41 9.26
C LEU A 12 1.78 3.42 8.64
N ASP A 13 1.25 3.15 7.44
CA ASP A 13 0.18 3.95 6.81
C ASP A 13 -1.08 4.00 7.68
N ALA A 14 -1.48 2.88 8.28
CA ALA A 14 -2.64 2.84 9.18
C ALA A 14 -2.41 3.64 10.45
N TYR A 15 -1.20 3.58 11.02
CA TYR A 15 -0.84 4.42 12.17
C TYR A 15 -0.83 5.91 11.80
N GLN A 16 -0.29 6.27 10.63
CA GLN A 16 -0.34 7.64 10.11
C GLN A 16 -1.79 8.13 9.94
N SER A 17 -2.67 7.29 9.38
CA SER A 17 -4.09 7.63 9.21
C SER A 17 -4.79 7.88 10.54
N TYR A 18 -4.45 7.10 11.58
CA TYR A 18 -4.96 7.35 12.93
C TYR A 18 -4.46 8.70 13.49
N LEU A 19 -3.18 9.02 13.33
CA LEU A 19 -2.61 10.31 13.78
C LEU A 19 -3.23 11.50 13.03
N ASP A 20 -3.51 11.34 11.75
CA ASP A 20 -4.10 12.36 10.88
C ASP A 20 -5.65 12.38 10.94
N SER A 21 -6.29 11.68 11.88
CA SER A 21 -7.77 11.51 11.92
C SER A 21 -8.53 12.82 11.81
N ASP A 22 -8.14 13.85 12.57
CA ASP A 22 -8.83 15.15 12.56
C ASP A 22 -8.71 15.84 11.21
N LYS A 23 -7.50 15.81 10.62
CA LYS A 23 -7.22 16.39 9.30
C LYS A 23 -7.99 15.65 8.20
N ILE A 24 -8.06 14.32 8.29
CA ILE A 24 -8.83 13.50 7.34
C ILE A 24 -10.30 13.83 7.46
N TRP A 25 -10.83 13.88 8.70
CA TRP A 25 -12.22 14.24 8.94
C TRP A 25 -12.55 15.64 8.38
N GLU A 26 -11.72 16.64 8.66
CA GLU A 26 -11.89 18.01 8.18
C GLU A 26 -11.89 18.08 6.64
N ASN A 27 -10.98 17.37 5.97
CA ASN A 27 -10.91 17.33 4.52
C ASN A 27 -12.15 16.73 3.85
N TYR A 28 -12.78 15.73 4.47
CA TYR A 28 -13.94 15.04 3.89
C TYR A 28 -15.26 15.65 4.33
N TRP A 29 -15.37 16.12 5.56
CA TRP A 29 -16.65 16.51 6.15
C TRP A 29 -16.65 17.86 6.87
N GLY A 30 -15.54 18.55 6.95
CA GLY A 30 -15.45 19.84 7.65
C GLY A 30 -16.42 20.93 7.14
N TRP A 31 -16.91 20.77 5.91
CA TRP A 31 -17.89 21.68 5.28
C TRP A 31 -19.30 21.08 5.21
N SER A 32 -19.51 19.88 5.75
CA SER A 32 -20.81 19.23 5.75
C SER A 32 -21.67 19.71 6.92
N GLU A 33 -22.92 20.09 6.64
CA GLU A 33 -23.89 20.43 7.69
C GLU A 33 -24.31 19.18 8.50
N ASN A 34 -24.24 17.98 7.89
CA ASN A 34 -24.61 16.70 8.49
C ASN A 34 -23.54 15.66 8.19
N PRO A 35 -22.36 15.73 8.83
CA PRO A 35 -21.33 14.71 8.66
C PRO A 35 -21.79 13.37 9.22
N PRO A 36 -21.37 12.23 8.64
CA PRO A 36 -21.78 10.90 9.11
C PRO A 36 -21.25 10.56 10.51
N HIS A 37 -20.19 11.23 10.94
CA HIS A 37 -19.54 11.07 12.25
C HIS A 37 -19.04 12.40 12.76
N THR A 38 -19.04 12.58 14.08
CA THR A 38 -18.28 13.68 14.71
C THR A 38 -16.77 13.42 14.58
N PRO A 39 -15.90 14.43 14.76
CA PRO A 39 -14.44 14.23 14.78
C PRO A 39 -14.01 13.15 15.79
N GLU A 40 -14.62 13.15 16.98
CA GLU A 40 -14.32 12.18 18.05
C GLU A 40 -14.72 10.76 17.66
N GLU A 41 -15.92 10.57 17.09
CA GLU A 41 -16.38 9.27 16.60
C GLU A 41 -15.49 8.76 15.46
N PHE A 42 -15.11 9.64 14.54
CA PHE A 42 -14.20 9.27 13.45
C PHE A 42 -12.83 8.86 13.97
N ARG A 43 -12.27 9.58 14.94
CA ARG A 43 -11.00 9.22 15.58
C ARG A 43 -11.09 7.85 16.27
N GLN A 44 -12.21 7.53 16.92
CA GLN A 44 -12.43 6.21 17.51
C GLN A 44 -12.50 5.10 16.44
N LEU A 45 -13.14 5.36 15.31
CA LEU A 45 -13.15 4.42 14.17
C LEU A 45 -11.74 4.19 13.61
N GLN A 46 -10.94 5.24 13.45
CA GLN A 46 -9.54 5.12 13.01
C GLN A 46 -8.69 4.35 14.02
N PHE A 47 -8.88 4.61 15.32
CA PHE A 47 -8.21 3.86 16.38
C PHE A 47 -8.57 2.36 16.32
N GLN A 48 -9.86 2.02 16.24
CA GLN A 48 -10.29 0.62 16.14
C GLN A 48 -9.75 -0.04 14.86
N SER A 49 -9.80 0.65 13.73
CA SER A 49 -9.25 0.16 12.46
C SER A 49 -7.74 -0.14 12.56
N LEU A 50 -6.98 0.71 13.27
CA LEU A 50 -5.57 0.46 13.54
C LEU A 50 -5.35 -0.76 14.43
N ILE A 51 -6.10 -0.89 15.52
CA ILE A 51 -6.03 -2.07 16.41
C ILE A 51 -6.40 -3.35 15.66
N ASP A 52 -7.44 -3.33 14.84
CA ASP A 52 -7.84 -4.46 14.00
C ASP A 52 -6.72 -4.84 13.01
N LYS A 53 -6.07 -3.86 12.40
CA LYS A 53 -4.94 -4.11 11.49
C LYS A 53 -3.72 -4.67 12.21
N ILE A 54 -3.39 -4.18 13.42
CA ILE A 54 -2.34 -4.75 14.27
C ILE A 54 -2.66 -6.20 14.60
N ASN A 55 -3.91 -6.50 14.94
CA ASN A 55 -4.40 -7.83 15.29
C ASN A 55 -4.69 -8.72 14.08
N ARG A 56 -4.46 -8.23 12.84
CA ARG A 56 -4.71 -8.94 11.59
C ARG A 56 -6.15 -9.45 11.45
N VAL A 57 -7.10 -8.68 11.97
CA VAL A 57 -8.53 -8.96 11.77
C VAL A 57 -8.83 -8.89 10.27
N PRO A 58 -9.48 -9.92 9.69
CA PRO A 58 -9.85 -9.88 8.29
C PRO A 58 -10.73 -8.67 7.98
N PHE A 59 -10.38 -7.97 6.92
CA PHE A 59 -11.09 -6.78 6.48
C PHE A 59 -11.64 -7.01 5.08
N ASP A 60 -12.95 -6.88 4.92
CA ASP A 60 -13.64 -7.00 3.64
C ASP A 60 -13.78 -5.61 2.99
N SER A 61 -13.15 -5.41 1.84
CA SER A 61 -13.16 -4.14 1.11
C SER A 61 -13.11 -4.36 -0.39
N GLU A 62 -14.16 -3.94 -1.09
CA GLU A 62 -14.18 -3.98 -2.55
C GLU A 62 -13.03 -3.17 -3.18
N ALA A 63 -12.67 -2.03 -2.58
CA ALA A 63 -11.56 -1.21 -3.06
C ALA A 63 -10.20 -1.92 -2.92
N ALA A 64 -9.97 -2.61 -1.80
CA ALA A 64 -8.76 -3.41 -1.59
C ALA A 64 -8.71 -4.61 -2.54
N ASP A 65 -9.84 -5.33 -2.70
CA ASP A 65 -9.95 -6.45 -3.62
C ASP A 65 -9.72 -6.03 -5.08
N ARG A 66 -10.24 -4.86 -5.49
CA ARG A 66 -9.98 -4.29 -6.82
C ARG A 66 -8.49 -4.02 -7.03
N GLY A 67 -7.82 -3.44 -6.04
CA GLY A 67 -6.38 -3.21 -6.09
C GLY A 67 -5.60 -4.50 -6.24
N THR A 68 -5.89 -5.49 -5.41
CA THR A 68 -5.23 -6.81 -5.47
C THR A 68 -5.49 -7.51 -6.80
N ALA A 69 -6.75 -7.53 -7.27
CA ALA A 69 -7.10 -8.14 -8.55
C ALA A 69 -6.40 -7.45 -9.74
N PHE A 70 -6.25 -6.13 -9.68
CA PHE A 70 -5.57 -5.36 -10.72
C PHE A 70 -4.06 -5.64 -10.76
N ASN A 71 -3.38 -5.58 -9.61
CA ASN A 71 -1.95 -5.88 -9.51
C ASN A 71 -1.66 -7.30 -9.97
N GLU A 72 -2.41 -8.29 -9.47
CA GLU A 72 -2.25 -9.69 -9.87
C GLU A 72 -2.48 -9.91 -11.38
N LEU A 73 -3.43 -9.18 -11.99
CA LEU A 73 -3.64 -9.22 -13.43
C LEU A 73 -2.43 -8.67 -14.20
N ILE A 74 -1.86 -7.54 -13.77
CA ILE A 74 -0.66 -6.97 -14.41
C ILE A 74 0.51 -7.94 -14.33
N ASP A 75 0.75 -8.54 -13.14
CA ASP A 75 1.79 -9.56 -12.93
C ASP A 75 1.57 -10.76 -13.87
N CYS A 76 0.33 -11.28 -13.98
CA CYS A 76 0.01 -12.41 -14.87
C CYS A 76 0.31 -12.10 -16.35
N ILE A 77 -0.07 -10.90 -16.81
CA ILE A 77 0.15 -10.53 -18.22
C ILE A 77 1.65 -10.31 -18.48
N ASN A 78 2.34 -9.62 -17.57
CA ASN A 78 3.76 -9.30 -17.72
C ASN A 78 4.64 -10.55 -17.73
N ASP A 79 4.42 -11.44 -16.78
CA ASP A 79 5.15 -12.70 -16.64
C ASP A 79 4.67 -13.82 -17.60
N SER A 80 3.55 -13.62 -18.31
CA SER A 80 2.88 -14.65 -19.13
C SER A 80 2.58 -15.92 -18.31
N LYS A 81 2.12 -15.76 -17.07
CA LYS A 81 1.80 -16.83 -16.14
C LYS A 81 0.40 -16.66 -15.56
N ASP A 82 -0.29 -17.78 -15.36
CA ASP A 82 -1.54 -17.77 -14.63
C ASP A 82 -1.29 -17.70 -13.11
N SER A 83 -2.25 -17.12 -12.38
CA SER A 83 -2.28 -17.10 -10.92
C SER A 83 -3.45 -17.94 -10.42
N ASP A 84 -3.28 -18.58 -9.28
CA ASP A 84 -4.35 -19.30 -8.58
C ASP A 84 -5.25 -18.38 -7.75
N LYS A 85 -4.89 -17.09 -7.62
CA LYS A 85 -5.66 -16.10 -6.87
C LYS A 85 -6.79 -15.48 -7.68
N ILE A 86 -6.62 -15.32 -8.99
CA ILE A 86 -7.60 -14.68 -9.87
C ILE A 86 -8.01 -15.59 -11.01
N THR A 87 -9.20 -15.34 -11.55
CA THR A 87 -9.59 -15.80 -12.89
C THR A 87 -9.75 -14.59 -13.80
N TYR A 88 -9.35 -14.67 -15.05
CA TYR A 88 -9.56 -13.56 -15.97
C TYR A 88 -9.86 -14.02 -17.40
N ASP A 89 -10.72 -13.25 -18.06
CA ASP A 89 -11.08 -13.44 -19.46
C ASP A 89 -11.01 -12.12 -20.21
N LEU A 90 -10.74 -12.17 -21.51
CA LEU A 90 -10.70 -11.02 -22.38
C LEU A 90 -12.08 -10.78 -23.03
N ALA A 91 -12.68 -9.62 -22.74
CA ALA A 91 -13.90 -9.18 -23.40
C ALA A 91 -13.58 -8.41 -24.69
N TYR A 92 -14.47 -8.50 -25.68
CA TYR A 92 -14.29 -7.89 -27.01
C TYR A 92 -15.42 -6.93 -27.34
N ASN A 93 -15.10 -5.91 -28.13
CA ASN A 93 -16.05 -5.02 -28.77
C ASN A 93 -16.80 -5.75 -29.91
N LEU A 94 -17.83 -5.08 -30.47
CA LEU A 94 -18.59 -5.61 -31.60
C LEU A 94 -17.77 -5.81 -32.90
N ASP A 95 -16.68 -5.07 -33.04
CA ASP A 95 -15.71 -5.20 -34.13
C ASP A 95 -14.61 -6.23 -33.88
N ASN A 96 -14.75 -7.03 -32.82
CA ASN A 96 -13.82 -8.05 -32.37
C ASN A 96 -12.44 -7.52 -31.92
N THR A 97 -12.36 -6.25 -31.53
CA THR A 97 -11.18 -5.69 -30.85
C THR A 97 -11.25 -5.91 -29.34
N PRO A 98 -10.12 -6.17 -28.64
CA PRO A 98 -10.11 -6.29 -27.18
C PRO A 98 -10.63 -5.01 -26.50
N ALA A 99 -11.54 -5.18 -25.54
CA ALA A 99 -12.18 -4.08 -24.81
C ALA A 99 -11.70 -3.98 -23.37
N ALA A 100 -11.74 -5.09 -22.66
CA ALA A 100 -11.43 -5.12 -21.23
C ALA A 100 -11.07 -6.53 -20.76
N TYR A 101 -10.36 -6.63 -19.66
CA TYR A 101 -10.24 -7.85 -18.87
C TYR A 101 -11.38 -7.91 -17.85
N ILE A 102 -12.04 -9.07 -17.76
CA ILE A 102 -13.01 -9.40 -16.71
C ILE A 102 -12.30 -10.28 -15.70
N VAL A 103 -12.13 -9.80 -14.48
CA VAL A 103 -11.30 -10.46 -13.45
C VAL A 103 -12.15 -10.86 -12.26
N GLY A 104 -12.12 -12.15 -11.92
CA GLY A 104 -12.72 -12.70 -10.71
C GLY A 104 -11.71 -12.77 -9.57
N TYR A 105 -12.05 -12.18 -8.41
CA TYR A 105 -11.27 -12.22 -7.19
C TYR A 105 -12.17 -12.13 -5.96
N ASN A 106 -11.96 -12.97 -4.95
CA ASN A 106 -12.66 -12.94 -3.65
C ASN A 106 -14.19 -12.82 -3.77
N ASN A 107 -14.82 -13.66 -4.63
CA ASN A 107 -16.25 -13.65 -4.95
C ASN A 107 -16.78 -12.33 -5.58
N ARG A 108 -15.89 -11.48 -6.09
CA ARG A 108 -16.19 -10.26 -6.83
C ARG A 108 -15.72 -10.37 -8.25
N THR A 109 -16.30 -9.53 -9.11
CA THR A 109 -15.89 -9.42 -10.51
C THR A 109 -15.57 -7.96 -10.81
N PHE A 110 -14.39 -7.73 -11.37
CA PHE A 110 -13.88 -6.42 -11.75
C PHE A 110 -13.70 -6.35 -13.27
N THR A 111 -13.87 -5.16 -13.82
CA THR A 111 -13.62 -4.92 -15.25
C THR A 111 -12.53 -3.87 -15.38
N PHE A 112 -11.43 -4.24 -16.06
CA PHE A 112 -10.29 -3.36 -16.29
C PHE A 112 -10.14 -3.09 -17.79
N PRO A 113 -10.14 -1.82 -18.25
CA PRO A 113 -9.97 -1.49 -19.66
C PRO A 113 -8.68 -2.09 -20.23
N TYR A 114 -8.77 -2.74 -21.38
CA TYR A 114 -7.64 -3.44 -22.00
C TYR A 114 -6.43 -2.53 -22.21
N TRP A 115 -6.65 -1.31 -22.70
CA TRP A 115 -5.59 -0.35 -23.00
C TRP A 115 -4.76 0.04 -21.75
N ILE A 116 -5.41 0.18 -20.58
CA ILE A 116 -4.72 0.54 -19.33
C ILE A 116 -3.82 -0.60 -18.85
N CYS A 117 -4.28 -1.83 -18.96
CA CYS A 117 -3.47 -2.99 -18.61
C CYS A 117 -2.24 -3.08 -19.52
N LEU A 118 -2.41 -2.88 -20.82
CA LEU A 118 -1.28 -2.89 -21.75
C LEU A 118 -0.30 -1.74 -21.56
N GLU A 119 -0.79 -0.55 -21.19
CA GLU A 119 0.09 0.59 -20.91
C GLU A 119 0.99 0.31 -19.70
N LEU A 120 0.43 -0.24 -18.60
CA LEU A 120 1.22 -0.61 -17.43
C LEU A 120 2.15 -1.79 -17.70
N VAL A 121 1.68 -2.84 -18.36
CA VAL A 121 2.53 -3.98 -18.74
C VAL A 121 3.69 -3.50 -19.62
N GLY A 122 3.44 -2.63 -20.60
CA GLY A 122 4.50 -2.03 -21.41
C GLY A 122 5.47 -1.17 -20.60
N TYR A 123 4.97 -0.47 -19.59
CA TYR A 123 5.80 0.34 -18.68
C TYR A 123 6.69 -0.52 -17.79
N PHE A 124 6.18 -1.64 -17.28
CA PHE A 124 6.89 -2.55 -16.38
C PHE A 124 7.62 -3.71 -17.11
N THR A 125 7.87 -3.56 -18.41
CA THR A 125 8.69 -4.54 -19.14
C THR A 125 10.05 -4.72 -18.44
N ASP A 126 10.43 -5.97 -18.17
CA ASP A 126 11.65 -6.35 -17.44
C ASP A 126 11.70 -5.98 -15.94
N ALA A 127 10.61 -5.50 -15.34
CA ALA A 127 10.52 -5.35 -13.89
C ALA A 127 10.45 -6.72 -13.19
N VAL A 128 10.90 -6.76 -11.93
CA VAL A 128 10.76 -7.92 -11.06
C VAL A 128 9.53 -7.69 -10.17
N ALA A 129 8.47 -8.48 -10.42
CA ALA A 129 7.23 -8.37 -9.66
C ALA A 129 7.36 -9.00 -8.26
N GLN A 130 6.62 -8.44 -7.29
CA GLN A 130 6.44 -8.97 -5.93
C GLN A 130 7.75 -9.25 -5.18
N GLN A 131 8.75 -8.37 -5.36
CA GLN A 131 10.04 -8.53 -4.71
C GLN A 131 9.94 -8.32 -3.19
N TYR A 132 10.22 -9.38 -2.43
CA TYR A 132 10.31 -9.27 -0.97
C TYR A 132 11.57 -8.50 -0.55
N VAL A 133 11.40 -7.55 0.38
CA VAL A 133 12.49 -6.79 0.98
C VAL A 133 12.35 -6.74 2.50
N GLU A 134 13.47 -6.76 3.22
CA GLU A 134 13.50 -6.56 4.66
C GLU A 134 14.80 -5.88 5.12
N ALA A 135 14.73 -5.12 6.20
CA ALA A 135 15.91 -4.57 6.85
C ALA A 135 15.69 -4.35 8.35
N LYS A 136 16.80 -4.28 9.09
CA LYS A 136 16.80 -3.94 10.51
C LYS A 136 17.00 -2.44 10.70
N LEU A 137 16.11 -1.82 11.46
CA LEU A 137 16.18 -0.41 11.85
C LEU A 137 16.46 -0.32 13.36
N PRO A 138 17.67 0.12 13.78
CA PRO A 138 17.97 0.34 15.19
C PRO A 138 17.19 1.56 15.73
N THR A 139 16.50 1.37 16.85
CA THR A 139 15.75 2.41 17.55
C THR A 139 16.18 2.49 19.02
N LYS A 140 15.76 3.51 19.75
CA LYS A 140 16.01 3.61 21.20
C LYS A 140 15.28 2.51 22.03
N TYR A 141 14.25 1.88 21.45
CA TYR A 141 13.48 0.82 22.08
C TYR A 141 13.87 -0.60 21.65
N GLY A 142 14.85 -0.74 20.77
CA GLY A 142 15.31 -2.01 20.23
C GLY A 142 15.43 -1.99 18.72
N ILE A 143 15.39 -3.16 18.10
CA ILE A 143 15.48 -3.29 16.64
C ILE A 143 14.09 -3.53 16.08
N VAL A 144 13.72 -2.72 15.09
CA VAL A 144 12.54 -2.93 14.25
C VAL A 144 12.98 -3.67 12.98
N LYS A 145 12.33 -4.77 12.66
CA LYS A 145 12.37 -5.38 11.34
C LYS A 145 11.35 -4.66 10.46
N LEU A 146 11.81 -3.92 9.48
CA LEU A 146 10.97 -3.38 8.40
C LEU A 146 10.92 -4.40 7.26
N TYR A 147 9.74 -4.62 6.66
CA TYR A 147 9.61 -5.56 5.55
C TYR A 147 8.41 -5.24 4.67
N GLY A 148 8.38 -5.84 3.49
CA GLY A 148 7.24 -5.79 2.58
C GLY A 148 7.54 -6.40 1.23
N TYR A 149 6.59 -6.27 0.33
CA TYR A 149 6.70 -6.67 -1.06
C TYR A 149 6.59 -5.43 -1.93
N ILE A 150 7.54 -5.29 -2.85
CA ILE A 150 7.55 -4.26 -3.89
C ILE A 150 6.71 -4.80 -5.03
N ASP A 151 5.71 -4.05 -5.50
CA ASP A 151 4.87 -4.49 -6.60
C ASP A 151 5.73 -4.71 -7.85
N GLU A 152 6.51 -3.69 -8.26
CA GLU A 152 7.39 -3.76 -9.41
C GLU A 152 8.75 -3.14 -9.10
N LEU A 153 9.82 -3.92 -9.21
CA LEU A 153 11.20 -3.46 -9.03
C LEU A 153 11.88 -3.34 -10.38
N MET A 154 12.22 -2.12 -10.77
CA MET A 154 12.99 -1.82 -11.97
C MET A 154 14.49 -1.57 -11.64
N PRO A 155 15.39 -1.56 -12.61
CA PRO A 155 16.82 -1.43 -12.34
C PRO A 155 17.24 -0.18 -11.56
N ASP A 156 16.49 0.92 -11.65
CA ASP A 156 16.79 2.22 -11.03
C ASP A 156 15.67 2.77 -10.14
N SER A 157 14.53 2.08 -10.03
CA SER A 157 13.33 2.58 -9.35
C SER A 157 12.48 1.48 -8.73
N VAL A 158 11.80 1.85 -7.67
CA VAL A 158 10.77 1.06 -7.00
C VAL A 158 9.41 1.58 -7.41
N HIS A 159 8.49 0.71 -7.74
CA HIS A 159 7.14 1.06 -8.13
C HIS A 159 6.09 0.36 -7.27
N ASP A 160 5.01 1.07 -6.99
CA ASP A 160 3.85 0.55 -6.28
C ASP A 160 2.58 1.01 -7.02
N ILE A 161 1.77 0.05 -7.40
CA ILE A 161 0.56 0.28 -8.19
C ILE A 161 -0.60 0.57 -7.26
N LYS A 162 -1.24 1.72 -7.44
CA LYS A 162 -2.41 2.14 -6.66
C LYS A 162 -3.65 2.25 -7.53
N THR A 163 -4.74 1.65 -7.11
CA THR A 163 -6.06 1.87 -7.72
C THR A 163 -6.90 2.80 -6.85
N THR A 164 -7.66 3.70 -7.46
CA THR A 164 -8.51 4.63 -6.72
C THR A 164 -9.75 5.02 -7.53
N GLY A 165 -10.85 5.41 -6.86
CA GLY A 165 -12.03 6.00 -7.52
C GLY A 165 -11.89 7.50 -7.78
N SER A 166 -10.97 8.18 -7.08
CA SER A 166 -10.65 9.59 -7.31
C SER A 166 -9.21 9.88 -6.90
N TYR A 167 -8.52 10.70 -7.67
CA TYR A 167 -7.15 11.10 -7.41
C TYR A 167 -7.03 12.62 -7.25
N SER A 168 -6.15 13.02 -6.34
CA SER A 168 -5.67 14.40 -6.19
C SER A 168 -4.15 14.36 -5.95
N VAL A 169 -3.45 15.37 -6.42
CA VAL A 169 -1.98 15.44 -6.32
C VAL A 169 -1.53 15.35 -4.86
N GLY A 170 -0.60 14.44 -4.60
CA GLY A 170 -0.07 14.19 -3.27
C GLY A 170 -0.94 13.28 -2.39
N LYS A 171 -1.93 12.60 -2.95
CA LYS A 171 -2.81 11.68 -2.21
C LYS A 171 -2.03 10.62 -1.44
N PHE A 172 -0.95 10.11 -2.00
CA PHE A 172 -0.14 9.04 -1.42
C PHE A 172 1.12 9.54 -0.68
N LYS A 173 1.27 10.86 -0.54
CA LYS A 173 2.43 11.47 0.14
C LYS A 173 2.57 11.07 1.61
N GLY A 174 1.44 10.75 2.27
CA GLY A 174 1.40 10.29 3.65
C GLY A 174 1.74 8.81 3.84
N ASN A 175 1.83 8.01 2.77
CA ASN A 175 2.18 6.61 2.84
C ASN A 175 3.67 6.41 3.13
N TRP A 176 4.02 5.26 3.72
CA TRP A 176 5.38 4.97 4.16
C TRP A 176 6.16 4.04 3.21
N GLN A 177 5.52 3.49 2.19
CA GLN A 177 6.17 2.60 1.22
C GLN A 177 7.37 3.26 0.54
N HIS A 178 7.25 4.53 0.15
CA HIS A 178 8.32 5.30 -0.49
C HIS A 178 9.54 5.60 0.42
N LEU A 179 9.44 5.29 1.72
CA LEU A 179 10.55 5.33 2.68
C LEU A 179 11.04 3.91 3.02
N VAL A 180 10.11 2.99 3.31
CA VAL A 180 10.41 1.63 3.77
C VAL A 180 11.14 0.83 2.71
N TYR A 181 10.66 0.84 1.46
CA TYR A 181 11.25 -0.01 0.42
C TYR A 181 12.64 0.44 -0.02
N PRO A 182 12.90 1.73 -0.32
CA PRO A 182 14.27 2.19 -0.59
C PRO A 182 15.20 2.00 0.61
N TYR A 183 14.72 2.18 1.86
CA TYR A 183 15.50 1.87 3.04
C TYR A 183 15.96 0.41 3.05
N CYS A 184 15.04 -0.53 2.85
CA CYS A 184 15.35 -1.96 2.85
C CYS A 184 16.36 -2.31 1.75
N LEU A 185 16.11 -1.86 0.53
CA LEU A 185 17.01 -2.09 -0.61
C LEU A 185 18.42 -1.53 -0.35
N LYS A 186 18.51 -0.34 0.22
CA LYS A 186 19.80 0.29 0.52
C LYS A 186 20.59 -0.47 1.58
N ARG A 187 19.92 -1.06 2.58
CA ARG A 187 20.54 -1.92 3.60
C ARG A 187 20.97 -3.28 3.03
N ASP A 188 20.35 -3.72 1.94
CA ASP A 188 20.74 -4.92 1.19
C ASP A 188 21.82 -4.65 0.11
N GLY A 189 22.32 -3.42 0.03
CA GLY A 189 23.39 -3.03 -0.89
C GLY A 189 22.92 -2.52 -2.26
N CYS A 190 21.61 -2.42 -2.51
CA CYS A 190 21.06 -1.83 -3.72
C CYS A 190 21.03 -0.30 -3.60
N ASN A 191 21.57 0.41 -4.61
CA ASN A 191 21.60 1.88 -4.58
C ASN A 191 20.41 2.49 -5.36
N ILE A 192 19.19 2.03 -5.05
CA ILE A 192 17.95 2.57 -5.61
C ILE A 192 17.38 3.59 -4.62
N SER A 193 17.10 4.80 -5.11
CA SER A 193 16.53 5.89 -4.31
C SER A 193 15.26 6.48 -4.91
N ARG A 194 14.93 6.13 -6.16
CA ARG A 194 13.72 6.57 -6.84
C ARG A 194 12.56 5.64 -6.50
N PHE A 195 11.43 6.23 -6.14
CA PHE A 195 10.19 5.53 -5.87
C PHE A 195 9.04 6.19 -6.63
N GLU A 196 8.19 5.41 -7.26
CA GLU A 196 7.00 5.90 -7.96
C GLU A 196 5.73 5.19 -7.47
N TYR A 197 4.70 5.97 -7.16
CA TYR A 197 3.34 5.46 -7.18
C TYR A 197 2.79 5.56 -8.60
N ASN A 198 2.38 4.45 -9.19
CA ASN A 198 1.69 4.39 -10.46
C ASN A 198 0.19 4.25 -10.17
N ILE A 199 -0.55 5.34 -10.35
CA ILE A 199 -1.90 5.50 -9.82
C ILE A 199 -2.90 5.35 -10.96
N VAL A 200 -3.76 4.34 -10.87
CA VAL A 200 -4.86 4.14 -11.80
C VAL A 200 -6.16 4.62 -11.16
N GLU A 201 -6.70 5.70 -11.69
CA GLU A 201 -8.00 6.23 -11.28
C GLU A 201 -9.11 5.65 -12.13
N PHE A 202 -10.04 4.94 -11.50
CA PHE A 202 -11.26 4.41 -12.11
C PHE A 202 -12.44 5.34 -11.76
N SER A 203 -12.60 6.45 -12.49
CA SER A 203 -13.64 7.44 -12.23
C SER A 203 -14.89 7.17 -13.08
N GLY A 204 -15.77 6.25 -12.61
CA GLY A 204 -17.00 5.89 -13.30
C GLY A 204 -16.86 4.71 -14.28
N LYS A 205 -17.91 4.47 -15.10
CA LYS A 205 -18.01 3.25 -15.92
C LYS A 205 -16.99 3.15 -17.06
N ASN A 206 -16.50 4.27 -17.59
CA ASN A 206 -15.65 4.30 -18.78
C ASN A 206 -14.50 5.33 -18.70
N SER A 207 -14.28 5.97 -17.56
CA SER A 207 -13.20 6.94 -17.38
C SER A 207 -12.11 6.34 -16.50
N CYS A 208 -10.92 6.26 -17.07
CA CYS A 208 -9.75 5.72 -16.42
C CYS A 208 -8.55 6.59 -16.78
N ASN A 209 -7.75 6.96 -15.80
CA ASN A 209 -6.56 7.77 -16.00
C ASN A 209 -5.37 7.15 -15.24
N ILE A 210 -4.17 7.36 -15.75
CA ILE A 210 -2.92 7.00 -15.08
C ILE A 210 -2.23 8.27 -14.61
N TYR A 211 -1.79 8.29 -13.37
CA TYR A 211 -0.98 9.35 -12.80
C TYR A 211 0.26 8.75 -12.13
N THR A 212 1.28 9.57 -11.95
CA THR A 212 2.53 9.20 -11.27
C THR A 212 2.85 10.20 -10.17
N GLU A 213 3.16 9.69 -8.98
CA GLU A 213 3.80 10.48 -7.93
C GLU A 213 5.22 9.96 -7.72
N LEU A 214 6.21 10.85 -7.90
CA LEU A 214 7.63 10.53 -7.80
C LEU A 214 8.19 10.99 -6.45
N TYR A 215 8.91 10.10 -5.78
CA TYR A 215 9.60 10.36 -4.52
C TYR A 215 11.07 9.96 -4.63
N ASN A 216 11.95 10.81 -4.08
CA ASN A 216 13.37 10.52 -4.00
C ASN A 216 13.75 10.32 -2.53
N TYR A 217 14.25 9.12 -2.24
CA TYR A 217 14.73 8.75 -0.92
C TYR A 217 16.11 9.33 -0.66
N ASP A 218 16.24 10.05 0.45
CA ASP A 218 17.51 10.53 1.01
C ASP A 218 17.84 9.73 2.27
N ASP A 219 19.00 9.06 2.28
CA ASP A 219 19.32 8.09 3.33
C ASP A 219 19.43 8.71 4.73
N GLU A 220 19.96 9.91 4.86
CA GLU A 220 20.10 10.57 6.15
C GLU A 220 18.76 11.12 6.67
N ARG A 221 18.11 11.93 5.84
CA ARG A 221 16.82 12.57 6.18
C ARG A 221 15.72 11.52 6.43
N ASP A 222 15.56 10.57 5.50
CA ASP A 222 14.40 9.68 5.50
C ASP A 222 14.59 8.49 6.46
N THR A 223 15.83 8.05 6.71
CA THR A 223 16.11 7.10 7.80
C THR A 223 15.79 7.72 9.15
N THR A 224 16.15 8.98 9.37
CA THR A 224 15.83 9.69 10.62
C THR A 224 14.31 9.77 10.81
N ARG A 225 13.59 10.23 9.80
CA ARG A 225 12.12 10.31 9.82
C ARG A 225 11.47 8.94 10.08
N LEU A 226 11.92 7.91 9.38
CA LEU A 226 11.41 6.55 9.53
C LEU A 226 11.64 6.00 10.94
N LYS A 227 12.84 6.27 11.50
CA LYS A 227 13.21 5.86 12.86
C LYS A 227 12.33 6.55 13.91
N GLU A 228 12.17 7.87 13.83
CA GLU A 228 11.33 8.64 14.76
C GLU A 228 9.89 8.15 14.74
N PHE A 229 9.34 7.91 13.55
CA PHE A 229 7.99 7.40 13.41
C PHE A 229 7.82 5.97 13.95
N CYS A 230 8.77 5.08 13.72
CA CYS A 230 8.76 3.76 14.32
C CYS A 230 8.87 3.80 15.85
N GLU A 231 9.66 4.73 16.39
CA GLU A 231 9.78 4.94 17.84
C GLU A 231 8.47 5.42 18.47
N ASP A 232 7.76 6.33 17.79
CA ASP A 232 6.44 6.80 18.20
C ASP A 232 5.40 5.67 18.15
N PHE A 233 5.40 4.89 17.07
CA PHE A 233 4.53 3.73 16.97
C PHE A 233 4.81 2.66 18.05
N ILE A 234 6.08 2.46 18.46
CA ILE A 234 6.42 1.57 19.57
C ILE A 234 5.82 2.09 20.89
N CYS A 235 5.84 3.40 21.14
CA CYS A 235 5.17 3.97 22.31
C CYS A 235 3.67 3.67 22.28
N PHE A 236 3.01 3.91 21.14
CA PHE A 236 1.60 3.58 20.97
C PHE A 236 1.30 2.10 21.25
N LEU A 237 2.12 1.17 20.74
CA LEU A 237 1.95 -0.27 20.99
C LEU A 237 2.09 -0.63 22.47
N ASN A 238 3.02 0.01 23.17
CA ASN A 238 3.23 -0.23 24.60
C ASN A 238 2.06 0.30 25.44
N ASP A 239 1.52 1.47 25.09
CA ASP A 239 0.39 2.10 25.77
C ASP A 239 -0.91 1.31 25.57
N ASN A 240 -1.02 0.58 24.44
CA ASN A 240 -2.21 -0.19 24.06
C ASN A 240 -1.99 -1.72 24.10
N LYS A 241 -0.99 -2.19 24.84
CA LYS A 241 -0.54 -3.59 24.85
C LYS A 241 -1.66 -4.59 25.15
N ASP A 242 -2.60 -4.21 26.00
CA ASP A 242 -3.72 -5.06 26.42
C ASP A 242 -4.76 -5.30 25.29
N LEU A 243 -4.78 -4.41 24.28
CA LEU A 243 -5.64 -4.53 23.10
C LEU A 243 -4.99 -5.35 21.97
N ILE A 244 -3.70 -5.68 22.10
CA ILE A 244 -2.95 -6.38 21.05
C ILE A 244 -2.95 -7.88 21.34
N THR A 245 -3.71 -8.62 20.53
CA THR A 245 -3.86 -10.08 20.64
C THR A 245 -2.91 -10.84 19.71
N ASP A 246 -2.65 -10.32 18.50
CA ASP A 246 -1.66 -10.90 17.59
C ASP A 246 -0.24 -10.47 17.99
N LYS A 247 0.53 -11.43 18.53
CA LYS A 247 1.90 -11.18 18.98
C LYS A 247 2.95 -11.17 17.88
N LYS A 248 2.58 -11.38 16.63
CA LYS A 248 3.51 -11.34 15.47
C LYS A 248 4.15 -9.99 15.25
N ILE A 249 3.50 -8.91 15.74
CA ILE A 249 4.10 -7.57 15.71
C ILE A 249 5.30 -7.47 16.64
N PHE A 250 5.31 -8.26 17.72
CA PHE A 250 6.44 -8.42 18.63
C PHE A 250 7.25 -9.62 18.18
N ASN A 251 8.50 -9.43 17.84
CA ASN A 251 9.38 -10.55 17.47
C ASN A 251 9.93 -11.24 18.73
N ASN A 252 9.03 -11.78 19.52
CA ASN A 252 9.39 -12.63 20.64
C ASN A 252 9.61 -14.05 20.11
N HIS A 253 10.86 -14.41 19.85
CA HIS A 253 11.24 -15.81 19.76
C HIS A 253 11.21 -16.37 21.20
N GLU A 254 10.13 -16.99 21.61
CA GLU A 254 10.16 -18.09 22.56
C GLU A 254 10.42 -19.39 21.83
#